data_4ae346e83b5c724d2996f846f09d1565
#
_entry.id   4ae346e83b5c724d2996f846f09d1565
#
_cell.length_a   1.000
_cell.length_b   1.000
_cell.length_c   1.000
_cell.angle_alpha   90.00
_cell.angle_beta   90.00
_cell.angle_gamma   90.00
#
_symmetry.space_group_name_H-M   'P 1'
#
loop_
_entity.id
_entity.type
_entity.pdbx_description
1 polymer ?
#
loop_
_entity_poly.entity_id
_entity_poly.type
_entity_poly.pdbx_seq_one_letter_code
_entity_poly.pdbx_strand_id
1 'polypeptide(L)'
;MNKIKTLCLVAGSLVSVLACEKQKVEVSSLTASFEISANPCYAGDEIHFTSTSTGGKKPYTFDWTVDGEKLAKHDEDVKYTFKTNGTYTVTLSLTDDLGNKASKKKLVVVDPAPVAKTGGLEVLWAGYMEGYNAITTPAVADDGSVWCATRSNKLYKFDKDGKKVFDKEMFTAVKNGETYGTPSIDTDGTVFIGFGSKDKDGHFIAYNADGSVKWSFSQWYNATAGAAPEPAYQASIGGIGEENVYFGCTGASGIAVSADKATGKRNGFAQPAGGCRTGLLLTKDGYVSWYGGNWGLWTIAQNTLDNGGDNKVNPAWGKWNNNKEQTYVKQAPMGGIAALTLNGKPCVAGVLTDQVGTRVYAVEAATGNIVVNHYVEDNGAVQNQGGVAITSEGYIVAALAFTTGQDDGGIVVIDPKTAGADGKCKVIGRYKVQEKVAGSPAVDAAGNIHFGTESGQYYVVDKNCNLLLKADIADAVMSKDAKTFEGLRMAKIWSSVVIGDDGIVYISFTDSDTRTFSGVIAFRPYDKSDNKFCKGPAASEWPMFGHDRRHTNRQI
;
A
#
# COMPACT_ATOMS: atom_id res chain seq x y z
N MET A 1 -83.36 34.63 16.73
CA MET A 1 -84.02 35.91 17.13
C MET A 1 -83.25 37.01 16.38
N ASN A 2 -83.86 37.48 15.30
CA ASN A 2 -84.39 38.87 15.04
C ASN A 2 -83.32 39.98 15.32
N LYS A 3 -83.06 40.91 14.44
CA LYS A 3 -83.82 41.78 13.50
C LYS A 3 -82.91 42.48 12.54
N ILE A 4 -83.06 42.51 11.27
CA ILE A 4 -83.59 43.45 10.27
C ILE A 4 -83.69 44.94 10.70
N LYS A 5 -83.10 45.79 9.89
CA LYS A 5 -83.59 47.08 9.33
C LYS A 5 -82.47 47.71 8.47
N THR A 6 -82.55 47.78 7.20
CA THR A 6 -83.32 48.53 6.20
C THR A 6 -82.99 50.06 6.13
N LEU A 7 -82.40 50.45 4.97
CA LEU A 7 -82.68 51.60 4.09
C LEU A 7 -82.07 52.97 4.44
N CYS A 8 -81.27 53.60 3.58
CA CYS A 8 -81.73 54.66 2.66
C CYS A 8 -80.67 55.05 1.65
N LEU A 9 -81.09 55.24 0.41
CA LEU A 9 -80.38 55.80 -0.71
C LEU A 9 -80.13 57.31 -0.51
N VAL A 10 -78.93 57.87 -0.92
CA VAL A 10 -78.80 59.16 -1.52
C VAL A 10 -77.76 59.06 -2.62
N ALA A 11 -78.13 59.42 -3.83
CA ALA A 11 -77.32 59.55 -5.00
C ALA A 11 -76.44 60.87 -4.92
N GLY A 12 -75.17 60.69 -5.13
CA GLY A 12 -74.28 61.87 -5.30
C GLY A 12 -73.16 61.49 -6.27
N SER A 13 -73.25 61.93 -7.51
CA SER A 13 -72.26 61.84 -8.55
C SER A 13 -70.96 62.48 -8.14
N LEU A 14 -69.91 61.75 -7.99
CA LEU A 14 -68.54 62.25 -7.93
C LEU A 14 -67.68 61.57 -8.98
N VAL A 15 -67.09 62.32 -9.85
CA VAL A 15 -66.14 61.98 -10.87
C VAL A 15 -64.90 61.39 -10.14
N SER A 16 -64.63 60.08 -10.23
CA SER A 16 -63.41 59.51 -9.77
C SER A 16 -62.34 59.49 -10.87
N VAL A 17 -61.33 60.34 -10.66
CA VAL A 17 -60.06 60.25 -11.39
C VAL A 17 -59.44 58.90 -11.06
N LEU A 18 -59.37 58.00 -12.04
CA LEU A 18 -58.61 56.75 -11.95
C LEU A 18 -57.11 57.10 -11.91
N ALA A 19 -56.53 57.15 -10.71
CA ALA A 19 -55.10 57.07 -10.54
C ALA A 19 -54.69 55.61 -10.82
N CYS A 20 -53.98 55.38 -11.93
CA CYS A 20 -53.35 54.14 -12.24
C CYS A 20 -52.15 53.93 -11.27
N GLU A 21 -52.40 53.31 -10.11
CA GLU A 21 -51.29 52.82 -9.28
C GLU A 21 -50.56 51.74 -10.08
N LYS A 22 -49.34 52.08 -10.52
CA LYS A 22 -48.37 51.09 -11.00
C LYS A 22 -48.13 50.11 -9.84
N GLN A 23 -48.68 48.90 -9.94
CA GLN A 23 -48.34 47.78 -9.07
C GLN A 23 -46.84 47.63 -9.12
N LYS A 24 -46.14 47.94 -8.02
CA LYS A 24 -44.72 47.66 -7.85
C LYS A 24 -44.57 46.17 -7.78
N VAL A 25 -44.17 45.55 -8.90
CA VAL A 25 -43.79 44.11 -8.89
C VAL A 25 -42.55 44.04 -8.01
N GLU A 26 -42.71 43.52 -6.80
CA GLU A 26 -41.57 43.20 -5.95
C GLU A 26 -40.79 42.08 -6.62
N VAL A 27 -39.65 42.42 -7.21
CA VAL A 27 -38.73 41.45 -7.79
C VAL A 27 -37.95 40.82 -6.63
N SER A 28 -38.14 39.52 -6.42
CA SER A 28 -37.38 38.80 -5.41
C SER A 28 -35.87 38.90 -5.67
N SER A 29 -35.05 38.81 -4.63
CA SER A 29 -33.58 38.92 -4.76
C SER A 29 -33.04 37.84 -5.70
N LEU A 30 -32.09 38.23 -6.58
CA LEU A 30 -31.40 37.31 -7.48
C LEU A 30 -30.59 36.30 -6.68
N THR A 31 -30.80 35.01 -6.94
CA THR A 31 -30.07 33.90 -6.30
C THR A 31 -29.46 32.99 -7.36
N ALA A 32 -28.13 32.85 -7.33
CA ALA A 32 -27.43 31.91 -8.22
C ALA A 32 -27.44 30.51 -7.67
N SER A 33 -27.79 29.56 -8.51
CA SER A 33 -27.72 28.11 -8.24
C SER A 33 -27.54 27.36 -9.55
N PHE A 34 -26.93 26.17 -9.50
CA PHE A 34 -26.79 25.30 -10.67
C PHE A 34 -26.66 23.83 -10.26
N GLU A 35 -26.94 22.96 -11.19
CA GLU A 35 -26.76 21.50 -11.08
C GLU A 35 -25.59 21.04 -11.93
N ILE A 36 -25.01 19.89 -11.57
CA ILE A 36 -23.92 19.21 -12.23
C ILE A 36 -24.41 17.82 -12.61
N SER A 37 -24.31 17.42 -13.86
CA SER A 37 -24.85 16.15 -14.37
C SER A 37 -24.23 14.91 -13.73
N ALA A 38 -22.95 14.99 -13.32
CA ALA A 38 -22.24 13.96 -12.56
C ALA A 38 -21.16 14.58 -11.68
N ASN A 39 -21.12 14.16 -10.40
CA ASN A 39 -20.07 14.53 -9.44
C ASN A 39 -20.02 13.48 -8.32
N PRO A 40 -18.97 12.61 -8.24
CA PRO A 40 -17.78 12.63 -9.09
C PRO A 40 -18.03 12.23 -10.56
N CYS A 41 -17.08 12.56 -11.44
CA CYS A 41 -17.05 12.17 -12.85
C CYS A 41 -15.63 11.72 -13.24
N TYR A 42 -15.43 11.21 -14.45
CA TYR A 42 -14.11 10.79 -14.93
C TYR A 42 -13.48 11.82 -15.86
N ALA A 43 -12.14 11.85 -15.89
CA ALA A 43 -11.43 12.62 -16.91
C ALA A 43 -11.82 12.13 -18.32
N GLY A 44 -12.18 13.06 -19.19
CA GLY A 44 -12.72 12.78 -20.53
C GLY A 44 -14.24 12.79 -20.63
N ASP A 45 -14.97 12.73 -19.51
CA ASP A 45 -16.44 12.84 -19.53
C ASP A 45 -16.91 14.25 -19.92
N GLU A 46 -17.98 14.33 -20.72
CA GLU A 46 -18.69 15.57 -20.98
C GLU A 46 -19.69 15.84 -19.86
N ILE A 47 -19.44 16.88 -19.05
CA ILE A 47 -20.25 17.27 -17.90
C ILE A 47 -21.08 18.50 -18.24
N HIS A 48 -22.36 18.48 -17.85
CA HIS A 48 -23.28 19.62 -18.00
C HIS A 48 -23.37 20.40 -16.70
N PHE A 49 -23.31 21.72 -16.81
CA PHE A 49 -23.62 22.67 -15.75
C PHE A 49 -24.87 23.41 -16.14
N THR A 50 -25.97 23.16 -15.47
CA THR A 50 -27.28 23.75 -15.77
C THR A 50 -27.71 24.70 -14.65
N SER A 51 -27.96 25.96 -14.97
CA SER A 51 -28.41 26.96 -14.01
C SER A 51 -29.82 26.65 -13.50
N THR A 52 -29.96 26.65 -12.18
CA THR A 52 -31.25 26.58 -11.46
C THR A 52 -31.53 27.87 -10.69
N SER A 53 -31.02 28.98 -11.20
CA SER A 53 -31.09 30.29 -10.55
C SER A 53 -32.49 30.90 -10.54
N THR A 54 -32.80 31.65 -9.50
CA THR A 54 -34.13 32.22 -9.27
C THR A 54 -34.06 33.67 -8.81
N GLY A 55 -35.22 34.37 -8.86
CA GLY A 55 -35.33 35.78 -8.47
C GLY A 55 -34.75 36.75 -9.51
N GLY A 56 -34.61 38.03 -9.18
CA GLY A 56 -34.19 39.05 -10.09
C GLY A 56 -35.14 39.25 -11.28
N LYS A 57 -34.70 40.08 -12.25
CA LYS A 57 -35.45 40.36 -13.47
C LYS A 57 -34.77 39.67 -14.66
N LYS A 58 -35.47 38.76 -15.36
CA LYS A 58 -35.00 38.14 -16.62
C LYS A 58 -34.97 39.18 -17.77
N PRO A 59 -34.08 39.01 -18.79
CA PRO A 59 -33.16 37.92 -18.99
C PRO A 59 -31.93 37.96 -18.07
N TYR A 60 -31.29 36.80 -17.86
CA TYR A 60 -30.01 36.71 -17.15
C TYR A 60 -28.84 36.61 -18.15
N THR A 61 -27.71 37.21 -17.73
CA THR A 61 -26.41 36.96 -18.37
C THR A 61 -25.66 35.97 -17.49
N PHE A 62 -25.11 34.92 -18.10
CA PHE A 62 -24.40 33.83 -17.44
C PHE A 62 -22.91 33.93 -17.73
N ASP A 63 -22.09 33.91 -16.70
CA ASP A 63 -20.64 33.76 -16.80
C ASP A 63 -20.19 32.53 -16.02
N TRP A 64 -19.64 31.56 -16.72
CA TRP A 64 -19.12 30.32 -16.12
C TRP A 64 -17.59 30.33 -16.09
N THR A 65 -17.02 29.85 -14.98
CA THR A 65 -15.57 29.64 -14.87
C THR A 65 -15.26 28.27 -14.26
N VAL A 66 -14.14 27.67 -14.68
CA VAL A 66 -13.55 26.49 -14.05
C VAL A 66 -12.16 26.90 -13.57
N ASP A 67 -11.90 26.79 -12.25
CA ASP A 67 -10.68 27.26 -11.58
C ASP A 67 -10.30 28.71 -11.93
N GLY A 68 -11.32 29.55 -12.18
CA GLY A 68 -11.16 30.94 -12.55
C GLY A 68 -11.02 31.22 -14.05
N GLU A 69 -10.79 30.20 -14.88
CA GLU A 69 -10.76 30.34 -16.33
C GLU A 69 -12.18 30.42 -16.91
N LYS A 70 -12.47 31.41 -17.74
CA LYS A 70 -13.79 31.63 -18.35
C LYS A 70 -14.09 30.61 -19.43
N LEU A 71 -15.30 30.05 -19.39
CA LEU A 71 -15.83 29.27 -20.49
C LEU A 71 -16.29 30.20 -21.64
N ALA A 72 -16.13 29.70 -22.88
CA ALA A 72 -16.50 30.50 -24.08
C ALA A 72 -18.00 30.63 -24.29
N LYS A 73 -18.83 29.82 -23.62
CA LYS A 73 -20.29 29.85 -23.71
C LYS A 73 -20.88 30.55 -22.48
N HIS A 74 -21.88 31.38 -22.73
CA HIS A 74 -22.59 32.17 -21.74
C HIS A 74 -24.06 31.77 -21.61
N ASP A 75 -24.38 30.50 -21.91
CA ASP A 75 -25.72 29.95 -21.90
C ASP A 75 -26.14 29.47 -20.49
N GLU A 76 -27.44 29.26 -20.30
CA GLU A 76 -28.02 28.70 -19.07
C GLU A 76 -27.50 27.27 -18.80
N ASP A 77 -27.25 26.49 -19.87
CA ASP A 77 -26.64 25.16 -19.85
C ASP A 77 -25.33 25.17 -20.66
N VAL A 78 -24.24 24.78 -20.01
CA VAL A 78 -22.92 24.69 -20.64
C VAL A 78 -22.33 23.30 -20.44
N LYS A 79 -21.56 22.85 -21.45
CA LYS A 79 -20.84 21.58 -21.44
C LYS A 79 -19.36 21.84 -21.21
N TYR A 80 -18.74 20.98 -20.41
CA TYR A 80 -17.32 21.02 -20.16
C TYR A 80 -16.73 19.61 -20.05
N THR A 81 -15.53 19.41 -20.60
CA THR A 81 -14.78 18.16 -20.47
C THR A 81 -13.49 18.40 -19.68
N PHE A 82 -13.40 17.80 -18.52
CA PHE A 82 -12.17 17.82 -17.72
C PHE A 82 -11.12 16.90 -18.36
N LYS A 83 -9.95 17.43 -18.69
CA LYS A 83 -8.89 16.68 -19.36
C LYS A 83 -8.05 15.82 -18.41
N THR A 84 -7.94 16.23 -17.16
CA THR A 84 -7.15 15.59 -16.12
C THR A 84 -7.97 15.35 -14.87
N ASN A 85 -7.62 14.34 -14.09
CA ASN A 85 -8.20 14.12 -12.78
C ASN A 85 -7.76 15.21 -11.78
N GLY A 86 -8.60 15.45 -10.78
CA GLY A 86 -8.36 16.48 -9.77
C GLY A 86 -9.67 17.00 -9.17
N THR A 87 -9.57 18.00 -8.33
CA THR A 87 -10.75 18.72 -7.80
C THR A 87 -10.78 20.12 -8.37
N TYR A 88 -11.84 20.44 -9.08
CA TYR A 88 -12.02 21.70 -9.78
C TYR A 88 -13.11 22.55 -9.13
N THR A 89 -12.93 23.87 -9.15
CA THR A 89 -13.95 24.82 -8.68
C THR A 89 -14.72 25.38 -9.87
N VAL A 90 -15.99 25.00 -10.00
CA VAL A 90 -16.91 25.59 -10.99
C VAL A 90 -17.65 26.75 -10.36
N THR A 91 -17.65 27.91 -11.03
CA THR A 91 -18.35 29.12 -10.57
C THR A 91 -19.31 29.60 -11.63
N LEU A 92 -20.57 29.77 -11.23
CA LEU A 92 -21.57 30.53 -11.99
C LEU A 92 -21.66 31.93 -11.44
N SER A 93 -21.52 32.95 -12.28
CA SER A 93 -21.82 34.36 -12.00
C SER A 93 -22.99 34.79 -12.87
N LEU A 94 -23.99 35.38 -12.26
CA LEU A 94 -25.23 35.87 -12.90
C LEU A 94 -25.33 37.38 -12.82
N THR A 95 -25.85 37.97 -13.89
CA THR A 95 -26.31 39.37 -13.88
C THR A 95 -27.73 39.39 -14.45
N ASP A 96 -28.67 40.03 -13.75
CA ASP A 96 -30.05 40.22 -14.22
C ASP A 96 -30.20 41.48 -15.08
N ASP A 97 -31.37 41.70 -15.69
CA ASP A 97 -31.70 42.84 -16.53
C ASP A 97 -31.67 44.21 -15.78
N LEU A 98 -31.67 44.17 -14.44
CA LEU A 98 -31.50 45.34 -13.59
C LEU A 98 -30.05 45.59 -13.16
N GLY A 99 -29.12 44.73 -13.57
CA GLY A 99 -27.71 44.78 -13.20
C GLY A 99 -27.38 44.19 -11.83
N ASN A 100 -28.32 43.53 -11.16
CA ASN A 100 -28.03 42.82 -9.92
C ASN A 100 -27.16 41.61 -10.20
N LYS A 101 -26.24 41.30 -9.30
CA LYS A 101 -25.28 40.17 -9.45
C LYS A 101 -25.42 39.15 -8.35
N ALA A 102 -25.31 37.87 -8.71
CA ALA A 102 -25.22 36.75 -7.80
C ALA A 102 -24.19 35.74 -8.29
N SER A 103 -23.60 34.97 -7.39
CA SER A 103 -22.62 33.96 -7.76
C SER A 103 -22.76 32.70 -6.88
N LYS A 104 -22.47 31.54 -7.47
CA LYS A 104 -22.44 30.23 -6.78
C LYS A 104 -21.21 29.45 -7.21
N LYS A 105 -20.55 28.81 -6.23
CA LYS A 105 -19.42 27.89 -6.45
C LYS A 105 -19.82 26.47 -6.05
N LYS A 106 -19.35 25.48 -6.82
CA LYS A 106 -19.38 24.07 -6.46
C LYS A 106 -18.05 23.42 -6.81
N LEU A 107 -17.64 22.44 -6.02
CA LEU A 107 -16.48 21.59 -6.33
C LEU A 107 -16.93 20.41 -7.20
N VAL A 108 -16.12 20.06 -8.19
CA VAL A 108 -16.27 18.88 -9.03
C VAL A 108 -15.04 17.98 -8.79
N VAL A 109 -15.30 16.77 -8.35
CA VAL A 109 -14.25 15.74 -8.22
C VAL A 109 -14.20 14.99 -9.54
N VAL A 110 -13.02 14.98 -10.14
CA VAL A 110 -12.75 14.28 -11.41
C VAL A 110 -11.79 13.13 -11.11
N ASP A 111 -12.28 11.92 -11.26
CA ASP A 111 -11.48 10.70 -11.14
C ASP A 111 -10.66 10.44 -12.41
N PRO A 112 -9.57 9.66 -12.36
CA PRO A 112 -8.87 9.23 -13.56
C PRO A 112 -9.84 8.53 -14.53
N ALA A 113 -9.69 8.79 -15.84
CA ALA A 113 -10.50 8.09 -16.84
C ALA A 113 -10.42 6.57 -16.61
N PRO A 114 -11.54 5.82 -16.64
CA PRO A 114 -11.51 4.38 -16.50
C PRO A 114 -10.58 3.80 -17.57
N VAL A 115 -9.49 3.17 -17.14
CA VAL A 115 -8.65 2.42 -18.07
C VAL A 115 -9.53 1.32 -18.62
N ALA A 116 -9.67 1.24 -19.94
CA ALA A 116 -10.45 0.18 -20.58
C ALA A 116 -10.01 -1.15 -19.98
N LYS A 117 -10.96 -1.96 -19.46
CA LYS A 117 -10.66 -3.26 -18.82
C LYS A 117 -9.67 -4.02 -19.69
N THR A 118 -8.43 -4.09 -19.25
CA THR A 118 -7.36 -4.76 -20.00
C THR A 118 -7.38 -6.27 -19.79
N GLY A 119 -8.17 -6.74 -18.79
CA GLY A 119 -8.34 -8.12 -18.37
C GLY A 119 -9.11 -8.18 -17.06
N GLY A 120 -8.97 -9.25 -16.29
CA GLY A 120 -9.65 -9.43 -15.01
C GLY A 120 -8.95 -10.41 -14.09
N LEU A 121 -9.60 -10.72 -12.98
CA LEU A 121 -9.16 -11.69 -11.99
C LEU A 121 -10.13 -12.87 -11.96
N GLU A 122 -9.62 -14.08 -12.21
CA GLU A 122 -10.35 -15.31 -11.87
C GLU A 122 -10.11 -15.58 -10.39
N VAL A 123 -11.04 -15.19 -9.54
CA VAL A 123 -10.95 -15.43 -8.11
C VAL A 123 -11.25 -16.89 -7.81
N LEU A 124 -10.24 -17.60 -7.30
CA LEU A 124 -10.37 -18.99 -6.91
C LEU A 124 -11.09 -19.10 -5.57
N TRP A 125 -10.63 -18.35 -4.58
CA TRP A 125 -11.25 -18.24 -3.27
C TRP A 125 -10.84 -16.95 -2.56
N ALA A 126 -11.59 -16.59 -1.52
CA ALA A 126 -11.26 -15.55 -0.57
C ALA A 126 -11.46 -16.07 0.86
N GLY A 127 -10.47 -15.88 1.73
CA GLY A 127 -10.48 -16.32 3.12
C GLY A 127 -10.67 -15.14 4.07
N TYR A 128 -11.68 -15.23 4.95
CA TYR A 128 -11.98 -14.21 5.95
C TYR A 128 -11.10 -14.40 7.20
N MET A 129 -10.55 -13.30 7.69
CA MET A 129 -9.76 -13.22 8.91
C MET A 129 -10.33 -12.14 9.82
N GLU A 130 -10.63 -12.50 11.07
CA GLU A 130 -11.03 -11.55 12.08
C GLU A 130 -9.83 -10.70 12.53
N GLY A 131 -10.03 -9.41 12.71
CA GLY A 131 -9.02 -8.48 13.14
C GLY A 131 -8.22 -7.82 12.01
N TYR A 132 -7.46 -6.80 12.40
CA TYR A 132 -6.74 -5.95 11.47
C TYR A 132 -5.43 -6.60 11.01
N ASN A 133 -5.25 -6.71 9.70
CA ASN A 133 -3.99 -7.11 9.10
C ASN A 133 -3.32 -5.89 8.46
N ALA A 134 -2.30 -5.33 9.12
CA ALA A 134 -1.67 -4.12 8.62
C ALA A 134 -0.72 -4.38 7.43
N ILE A 135 0.17 -5.36 7.54
CA ILE A 135 1.29 -5.54 6.61
C ILE A 135 1.70 -7.01 6.40
N THR A 136 1.04 -7.98 7.04
CA THR A 136 1.45 -9.38 6.92
C THR A 136 1.17 -9.91 5.52
N THR A 137 2.16 -10.53 4.92
CA THR A 137 2.07 -11.13 3.58
C THR A 137 1.73 -12.62 3.72
N PRO A 138 0.84 -13.21 2.89
CA PRO A 138 0.52 -14.63 2.98
C PRO A 138 1.72 -15.48 2.57
N ALA A 139 2.03 -16.55 3.31
CA ALA A 139 3.02 -17.55 2.94
C ALA A 139 2.32 -18.81 2.44
N VAL A 140 2.84 -19.42 1.36
CA VAL A 140 2.23 -20.58 0.70
C VAL A 140 3.15 -21.79 0.85
N ALA A 141 2.67 -22.83 1.53
CA ALA A 141 3.38 -24.07 1.73
C ALA A 141 3.40 -24.96 0.47
N ASP A 142 4.20 -26.02 0.50
CA ASP A 142 4.33 -26.96 -0.63
C ASP A 142 3.06 -27.78 -0.88
N ASP A 143 2.23 -27.97 0.15
CA ASP A 143 0.91 -28.61 0.04
C ASP A 143 -0.19 -27.65 -0.49
N GLY A 144 0.18 -26.42 -0.85
CA GLY A 144 -0.72 -25.35 -1.30
C GLY A 144 -1.48 -24.66 -0.17
N SER A 145 -1.27 -25.04 1.09
CA SER A 145 -1.90 -24.34 2.21
C SER A 145 -1.31 -22.93 2.38
N VAL A 146 -2.18 -21.99 2.77
CA VAL A 146 -1.83 -20.57 2.91
C VAL A 146 -1.87 -20.16 4.37
N TRP A 147 -0.77 -19.61 4.84
CA TRP A 147 -0.61 -19.15 6.20
C TRP A 147 -0.62 -17.61 6.26
N CYS A 148 -1.47 -17.06 7.11
CA CYS A 148 -1.63 -15.62 7.30
C CYS A 148 -1.65 -15.29 8.79
N ALA A 149 -1.29 -14.06 9.12
CA ALA A 149 -1.43 -13.56 10.47
C ALA A 149 -2.14 -12.20 10.46
N THR A 150 -2.91 -11.92 11.51
CA THR A 150 -3.49 -10.59 11.73
C THR A 150 -2.77 -9.88 12.84
N ARG A 151 -2.75 -8.55 12.77
CA ARG A 151 -2.18 -7.70 13.83
C ARG A 151 -2.80 -7.97 15.19
N SER A 152 -4.01 -8.52 15.22
CA SER A 152 -4.72 -8.92 16.46
C SER A 152 -4.24 -10.24 17.06
N ASN A 153 -3.00 -10.65 16.81
CA ASN A 153 -2.38 -11.84 17.41
C ASN A 153 -3.02 -13.18 17.00
N LYS A 154 -3.64 -13.25 15.81
CA LYS A 154 -4.20 -14.49 15.30
C LYS A 154 -3.41 -15.02 14.10
N LEU A 155 -3.17 -16.32 14.10
CA LEU A 155 -2.58 -17.09 13.00
C LEU A 155 -3.67 -17.92 12.32
N TYR A 156 -3.73 -17.84 11.00
CA TYR A 156 -4.69 -18.53 10.15
C TYR A 156 -3.99 -19.50 9.22
N LYS A 157 -4.60 -20.66 9.01
CA LYS A 157 -4.25 -21.58 7.94
C LYS A 157 -5.49 -21.84 7.09
N PHE A 158 -5.36 -21.64 5.79
CA PHE A 158 -6.32 -22.07 4.77
C PHE A 158 -5.73 -23.21 3.97
N ASP A 159 -6.54 -24.16 3.53
CA ASP A 159 -6.09 -25.16 2.58
C ASP A 159 -5.99 -24.57 1.16
N LYS A 160 -5.53 -25.35 0.20
CA LYS A 160 -5.36 -24.92 -1.20
C LYS A 160 -6.66 -24.44 -1.87
N ASP A 161 -7.81 -24.83 -1.35
CA ASP A 161 -9.14 -24.51 -1.86
C ASP A 161 -9.79 -23.35 -1.08
N GLY A 162 -9.06 -22.74 -0.13
CA GLY A 162 -9.49 -21.58 0.66
C GLY A 162 -10.34 -21.91 1.88
N LYS A 163 -10.51 -23.20 2.21
CA LYS A 163 -11.21 -23.58 3.43
C LYS A 163 -10.31 -23.32 4.63
N LYS A 164 -10.84 -22.58 5.61
CA LYS A 164 -10.14 -22.34 6.87
C LYS A 164 -9.92 -23.65 7.63
N VAL A 165 -8.67 -24.02 7.81
CA VAL A 165 -8.26 -25.22 8.56
C VAL A 165 -8.30 -24.92 10.04
N PHE A 166 -7.73 -23.78 10.45
CA PHE A 166 -7.82 -23.24 11.80
C PHE A 166 -7.61 -21.73 11.82
N ASP A 167 -8.05 -21.14 12.93
CA ASP A 167 -7.58 -19.86 13.45
C ASP A 167 -7.19 -20.06 14.91
N LYS A 168 -6.11 -19.48 15.34
CA LYS A 168 -5.67 -19.58 16.73
C LYS A 168 -4.93 -18.32 17.18
N GLU A 169 -5.07 -17.99 18.43
CA GLU A 169 -4.21 -16.99 19.04
C GLU A 169 -2.77 -17.51 19.08
N MET A 170 -1.84 -16.70 18.60
CA MET A 170 -0.43 -17.08 18.57
C MET A 170 0.16 -17.20 19.97
N PHE A 171 -0.32 -16.37 20.91
CA PHE A 171 0.13 -16.41 22.29
C PHE A 171 -0.97 -15.96 23.25
N THR A 172 -1.41 -16.84 24.11
CA THR A 172 -2.55 -16.65 25.02
C THR A 172 -2.16 -15.90 26.32
N ALA A 173 -0.86 -15.90 26.69
CA ALA A 173 -0.39 -15.29 27.93
C ALA A 173 -0.20 -13.77 27.85
N VAL A 174 -0.23 -13.18 26.65
CA VAL A 174 0.04 -11.74 26.46
C VAL A 174 -1.23 -11.01 26.10
N LYS A 175 -1.69 -10.15 27.01
CA LYS A 175 -2.75 -9.19 26.72
C LYS A 175 -2.22 -8.14 25.72
N ASN A 176 -2.99 -7.88 24.65
CA ASN A 176 -2.65 -6.90 23.61
C ASN A 176 -1.40 -7.23 22.78
N GLY A 177 -1.17 -8.52 22.48
CA GLY A 177 -0.15 -8.92 21.52
C GLY A 177 -0.47 -8.39 20.11
N GLU A 178 0.55 -7.91 19.41
CA GLU A 178 0.45 -7.47 18.01
C GLU A 178 1.53 -8.15 17.19
N THR A 179 1.22 -8.54 15.94
CA THR A 179 2.24 -8.94 14.99
C THR A 179 2.24 -8.07 13.77
N TYR A 180 3.43 -7.74 13.32
CA TYR A 180 3.74 -7.24 11.98
C TYR A 180 4.56 -8.28 11.21
N GLY A 181 4.85 -9.41 11.84
CA GLY A 181 5.62 -10.50 11.26
C GLY A 181 4.83 -11.22 10.19
N THR A 182 5.51 -11.53 9.10
CA THR A 182 4.99 -12.40 8.04
C THR A 182 5.46 -13.83 8.33
N PRO A 183 4.61 -14.84 8.14
CA PRO A 183 5.04 -16.23 8.25
C PRO A 183 6.14 -16.57 7.26
N SER A 184 7.11 -17.39 7.69
CA SER A 184 8.11 -18.05 6.83
C SER A 184 7.98 -19.56 6.99
N ILE A 185 8.05 -20.32 5.90
CA ILE A 185 7.78 -21.76 5.91
C ILE A 185 9.01 -22.52 5.43
N ASP A 186 9.51 -23.46 6.24
CA ASP A 186 10.60 -24.35 5.86
C ASP A 186 10.09 -25.51 4.98
N THR A 187 11.01 -26.23 4.38
CA THR A 187 10.72 -27.40 3.52
C THR A 187 10.07 -28.56 4.26
N ASP A 188 10.26 -28.67 5.59
CA ASP A 188 9.60 -29.66 6.44
C ASP A 188 8.18 -29.24 6.88
N GLY A 189 7.70 -28.08 6.42
CA GLY A 189 6.41 -27.51 6.79
C GLY A 189 6.40 -26.75 8.13
N THR A 190 7.56 -26.60 8.79
CA THR A 190 7.67 -25.77 10.00
C THR A 190 7.45 -24.29 9.63
N VAL A 191 6.57 -23.61 10.38
CA VAL A 191 6.21 -22.21 10.14
C VAL A 191 6.78 -21.34 11.26
N PHE A 192 7.55 -20.34 10.88
CA PHE A 192 8.15 -19.38 11.79
C PHE A 192 7.46 -18.04 11.70
N ILE A 193 7.15 -17.44 12.85
CA ILE A 193 6.57 -16.10 12.92
C ILE A 193 6.92 -15.43 14.24
N GLY A 194 7.14 -14.11 14.17
CA GLY A 194 7.35 -13.30 15.37
C GLY A 194 6.14 -12.46 15.71
N PHE A 195 5.96 -12.21 16.99
CA PHE A 195 5.01 -11.22 17.50
C PHE A 195 5.58 -10.48 18.71
N GLY A 196 5.03 -9.33 18.99
CA GLY A 196 5.38 -8.50 20.13
C GLY A 196 4.17 -8.09 20.92
N SER A 197 4.39 -7.59 22.12
CA SER A 197 3.36 -7.00 22.95
C SER A 197 3.84 -5.67 23.55
N LYS A 198 2.89 -4.78 23.85
CA LYS A 198 3.18 -3.53 24.55
C LYS A 198 3.74 -3.75 25.96
N ASP A 199 3.52 -4.94 26.50
CA ASP A 199 3.97 -5.34 27.85
C ASP A 199 5.38 -5.96 27.87
N LYS A 200 6.16 -5.76 26.79
CA LYS A 200 7.57 -6.17 26.65
C LYS A 200 7.81 -7.67 26.55
N ASP A 201 6.84 -8.42 26.04
CA ASP A 201 6.88 -9.87 25.95
C ASP A 201 6.82 -10.30 24.45
N GLY A 202 7.92 -10.11 23.74
CA GLY A 202 8.04 -10.52 22.34
C GLY A 202 8.48 -11.97 22.22
N HIS A 203 7.89 -12.69 21.28
CA HIS A 203 8.24 -14.08 20.99
C HIS A 203 8.49 -14.28 19.50
N PHE A 204 9.37 -15.21 19.18
CA PHE A 204 9.48 -15.81 17.87
C PHE A 204 9.11 -17.29 18.01
N ILE A 205 8.13 -17.76 17.24
CA ILE A 205 7.53 -19.07 17.45
C ILE A 205 7.68 -19.91 16.19
N ALA A 206 8.05 -21.17 16.36
CA ALA A 206 7.95 -22.20 15.36
C ALA A 206 6.68 -23.04 15.60
N TYR A 207 5.91 -23.24 14.54
CA TYR A 207 4.74 -24.10 14.52
C TYR A 207 4.98 -25.30 13.61
N ASN A 208 4.48 -26.45 13.99
CA ASN A 208 4.34 -27.59 13.10
C ASN A 208 3.25 -27.32 12.05
N ALA A 209 3.22 -28.09 10.96
CA ALA A 209 2.24 -27.92 9.88
C ALA A 209 0.77 -28.04 10.33
N ASP A 210 0.50 -28.73 11.45
CA ASP A 210 -0.82 -28.82 12.08
C ASP A 210 -1.17 -27.60 12.96
N GLY A 211 -0.24 -26.65 13.09
CA GLY A 211 -0.35 -25.45 13.90
C GLY A 211 -0.09 -25.67 15.39
N SER A 212 0.37 -26.84 15.84
CA SER A 212 0.90 -27.00 17.19
C SER A 212 2.24 -26.27 17.33
N VAL A 213 2.52 -25.76 18.54
CA VAL A 213 3.79 -25.06 18.81
C VAL A 213 4.92 -26.10 18.84
N LYS A 214 5.94 -25.93 18.02
CA LYS A 214 7.18 -26.72 18.02
C LYS A 214 8.12 -26.21 19.12
N TRP A 215 8.34 -24.91 19.14
CA TRP A 215 9.07 -24.18 20.20
C TRP A 215 8.71 -22.69 20.18
N SER A 216 9.02 -21.99 21.28
CA SER A 216 8.85 -20.56 21.42
C SER A 216 10.11 -19.94 21.99
N PHE A 217 10.61 -18.91 21.32
CA PHE A 217 11.80 -18.17 21.70
C PHE A 217 11.43 -16.80 22.29
N SER A 218 11.97 -16.52 23.50
CA SER A 218 11.78 -15.23 24.18
C SER A 218 13.08 -14.67 24.80
N GLN A 219 14.20 -15.38 24.59
CA GLN A 219 15.50 -15.04 25.20
C GLN A 219 16.29 -14.05 24.33
N TRP A 220 15.76 -12.86 24.14
CA TRP A 220 16.39 -11.82 23.31
C TRP A 220 17.72 -11.31 23.87
N TYR A 221 17.89 -11.34 25.22
CA TYR A 221 19.07 -10.87 25.93
C TYR A 221 19.66 -11.91 26.85
N ASN A 222 20.94 -11.71 27.21
CA ASN A 222 21.51 -12.43 28.33
C ASN A 222 21.04 -11.76 29.65
N ALA A 223 20.43 -12.51 30.53
CA ALA A 223 19.84 -12.03 31.79
C ALA A 223 20.83 -11.32 32.75
N THR A 224 22.14 -11.39 32.46
CA THR A 224 23.20 -10.72 33.24
C THR A 224 23.27 -9.20 33.07
N ALA A 225 22.60 -8.63 32.09
CA ALA A 225 22.70 -7.19 31.79
C ALA A 225 21.61 -6.33 32.43
N GLY A 226 20.73 -6.88 33.27
CA GLY A 226 19.74 -6.13 34.04
C GLY A 226 18.70 -5.32 33.25
N ALA A 227 18.69 -5.41 31.96
CA ALA A 227 17.70 -4.75 31.12
C ALA A 227 16.58 -5.74 30.79
N ALA A 228 15.36 -5.42 31.20
CA ALA A 228 14.18 -6.16 30.77
C ALA A 228 14.12 -6.18 29.26
N PRO A 229 13.73 -7.31 28.60
CA PRO A 229 13.59 -7.38 27.17
C PRO A 229 12.60 -6.32 26.72
N GLU A 230 13.05 -5.38 25.87
CA GLU A 230 12.13 -4.45 25.23
C GLU A 230 11.25 -5.21 24.23
N PRO A 231 10.01 -4.76 24.04
CA PRO A 231 9.06 -5.49 23.21
C PRO A 231 9.59 -5.68 21.80
N ALA A 232 9.52 -6.90 21.31
CA ALA A 232 9.67 -7.21 19.91
C ALA A 232 8.43 -6.72 19.15
N TYR A 233 8.26 -5.39 19.05
CA TYR A 233 7.09 -4.81 18.36
C TYR A 233 6.94 -5.28 16.92
N GLN A 234 7.99 -5.75 16.31
CA GLN A 234 7.98 -6.19 14.92
C GLN A 234 9.08 -7.24 14.78
N ALA A 235 8.79 -8.48 15.15
CA ALA A 235 9.70 -9.55 14.81
C ALA A 235 9.64 -9.72 13.28
N SER A 236 10.81 -9.60 12.65
CA SER A 236 10.94 -9.71 11.22
C SER A 236 10.69 -11.15 10.76
N ILE A 237 10.44 -11.30 9.47
CA ILE A 237 10.38 -12.59 8.79
C ILE A 237 11.67 -13.36 9.09
N GLY A 238 11.55 -14.65 9.41
CA GLY A 238 12.71 -15.51 9.62
C GLY A 238 13.42 -15.80 8.30
N GLY A 239 14.72 -15.50 8.22
CA GLY A 239 15.60 -16.08 7.20
C GLY A 239 15.85 -17.54 7.53
N ILE A 240 15.60 -18.46 6.57
CA ILE A 240 15.71 -19.89 6.80
C ILE A 240 17.01 -20.43 6.21
N GLY A 241 17.96 -20.75 7.06
CA GLY A 241 19.19 -21.44 6.68
C GLY A 241 19.02 -22.96 6.63
N GLU A 242 20.12 -23.69 6.53
CA GLU A 242 20.09 -25.16 6.52
C GLU A 242 19.72 -25.74 7.89
N GLU A 243 20.42 -25.33 8.93
CA GLU A 243 20.20 -25.80 10.30
C GLU A 243 19.65 -24.71 11.22
N ASN A 244 19.82 -23.44 10.84
CA ASN A 244 19.48 -22.29 11.66
C ASN A 244 18.37 -21.44 11.05
N VAL A 245 17.65 -20.73 11.90
CA VAL A 245 16.71 -19.67 11.52
C VAL A 245 17.20 -18.33 12.09
N TYR A 246 17.07 -17.27 11.28
CA TYR A 246 17.55 -15.93 11.59
C TYR A 246 16.39 -14.97 11.68
N PHE A 247 16.25 -14.28 12.79
CA PHE A 247 15.14 -13.38 13.05
C PHE A 247 15.58 -12.19 13.91
N GLY A 248 14.77 -11.18 13.95
CA GLY A 248 15.10 -9.98 14.69
C GLY A 248 13.92 -9.35 15.39
N CYS A 249 14.19 -8.41 16.27
CA CYS A 249 13.17 -7.61 16.93
C CYS A 249 13.37 -6.13 16.71
N THR A 250 12.30 -5.36 16.88
CA THR A 250 12.33 -3.91 17.00
C THR A 250 12.29 -3.55 18.49
N GLY A 251 13.00 -2.53 18.87
CA GLY A 251 13.05 -2.02 20.24
C GLY A 251 14.21 -1.05 20.33
N ALA A 252 14.43 -0.39 21.47
CA ALA A 252 15.52 0.58 21.62
C ALA A 252 16.89 -0.02 21.36
N SER A 253 17.00 -1.35 21.32
CA SER A 253 18.25 -2.08 21.18
C SER A 253 18.31 -3.04 19.98
N GLY A 254 17.30 -3.11 19.09
CA GLY A 254 17.20 -4.02 17.96
C GLY A 254 18.22 -5.15 17.87
N ILE A 255 17.75 -6.39 17.85
CA ILE A 255 18.62 -7.56 17.90
C ILE A 255 18.35 -8.43 16.68
N ALA A 256 19.43 -8.92 16.05
CA ALA A 256 19.40 -10.04 15.12
C ALA A 256 19.87 -11.30 15.85
N VAL A 257 19.15 -12.41 15.70
CA VAL A 257 19.38 -13.68 16.38
C VAL A 257 19.58 -14.78 15.36
N SER A 258 20.50 -15.70 15.66
CA SER A 258 20.58 -17.04 15.06
C SER A 258 20.13 -18.07 16.08
N ALA A 259 19.23 -18.96 15.70
CA ALA A 259 18.77 -20.07 16.52
C ALA A 259 18.68 -21.36 15.72
N ASP A 260 18.91 -22.48 16.38
CA ASP A 260 18.71 -23.82 15.82
C ASP A 260 17.24 -24.03 15.44
N LYS A 261 16.97 -24.44 14.20
CA LYS A 261 15.61 -24.58 13.64
C LYS A 261 14.78 -25.66 14.37
N ALA A 262 15.44 -26.70 14.84
CA ALA A 262 14.73 -27.83 15.43
C ALA A 262 14.29 -27.54 16.87
N THR A 263 15.11 -26.81 17.63
CA THR A 263 14.95 -26.65 19.08
C THR A 263 14.64 -25.20 19.51
N GLY A 264 14.88 -24.20 18.65
CA GLY A 264 14.79 -22.80 19.00
C GLY A 264 15.91 -22.30 19.93
N LYS A 265 16.94 -23.13 20.18
CA LYS A 265 18.08 -22.73 21.00
C LYS A 265 18.90 -21.66 20.28
N ARG A 266 19.19 -20.55 20.99
CA ARG A 266 20.01 -19.47 20.46
C ARG A 266 21.44 -19.93 20.23
N ASN A 267 21.97 -19.68 19.04
CA ASN A 267 23.36 -19.88 18.69
C ASN A 267 24.20 -18.61 18.83
N GLY A 268 23.59 -17.46 18.62
CA GLY A 268 24.25 -16.18 18.81
C GLY A 268 23.30 -15.01 18.55
N PHE A 269 23.77 -13.81 18.88
CA PHE A 269 23.02 -12.59 18.61
C PHE A 269 23.94 -11.40 18.31
N ALA A 270 23.44 -10.52 17.41
CA ALA A 270 24.07 -9.23 17.13
C ALA A 270 23.16 -8.11 17.62
N GLN A 271 23.77 -7.08 18.18
CA GLN A 271 23.05 -5.91 18.65
C GLN A 271 23.60 -4.65 18.01
N PRO A 272 23.06 -4.25 16.86
CA PRO A 272 23.17 -2.88 16.37
C PRO A 272 22.15 -2.00 17.07
N ALA A 273 22.33 -0.70 17.00
CA ALA A 273 21.30 0.24 17.37
C ALA A 273 20.17 0.22 16.31
N GLY A 274 18.92 0.08 16.72
CA GLY A 274 17.75 0.09 15.87
C GLY A 274 17.13 -1.28 15.57
N GLY A 275 15.79 -1.33 15.42
CA GLY A 275 15.06 -2.57 15.27
C GLY A 275 15.12 -3.16 13.86
N CYS A 276 15.11 -4.49 13.75
CA CYS A 276 14.93 -5.18 12.48
C CYS A 276 13.47 -5.00 12.01
N ARG A 277 13.26 -4.31 10.90
CA ARG A 277 11.92 -4.11 10.32
C ARG A 277 11.69 -4.91 9.05
N THR A 278 12.74 -5.12 8.27
CA THR A 278 12.70 -6.06 7.15
C THR A 278 13.09 -7.46 7.64
N GLY A 279 12.74 -8.49 6.89
CA GLY A 279 13.24 -9.84 7.15
C GLY A 279 14.76 -9.90 7.18
N LEU A 280 15.32 -10.87 7.90
CA LEU A 280 16.74 -11.17 7.83
C LEU A 280 17.01 -11.95 6.54
N LEU A 281 17.74 -11.34 5.63
CA LEU A 281 18.08 -11.90 4.32
C LEU A 281 19.40 -12.66 4.42
N LEU A 282 19.44 -13.86 3.84
CA LEU A 282 20.64 -14.66 3.70
C LEU A 282 21.18 -14.57 2.27
N THR A 283 22.44 -14.15 2.13
CA THR A 283 23.13 -14.17 0.83
C THR A 283 23.84 -15.51 0.61
N LYS A 284 24.02 -15.90 -0.65
CA LYS A 284 24.68 -17.17 -1.02
C LYS A 284 26.15 -17.28 -0.60
N ASP A 285 26.81 -16.17 -0.28
CA ASP A 285 28.18 -16.13 0.24
C ASP A 285 28.25 -16.08 1.77
N GLY A 286 27.14 -16.36 2.47
CA GLY A 286 27.10 -16.54 3.92
C GLY A 286 27.06 -15.26 4.73
N TYR A 287 26.31 -14.25 4.28
CA TYR A 287 26.02 -13.06 5.07
C TYR A 287 24.53 -12.97 5.41
N VAL A 288 24.26 -12.45 6.60
CA VAL A 288 22.93 -12.10 7.09
C VAL A 288 22.78 -10.58 7.06
N SER A 289 21.78 -10.08 6.36
CA SER A 289 21.54 -8.65 6.19
C SER A 289 20.12 -8.26 6.60
N TRP A 290 19.96 -7.08 7.19
CA TRP A 290 18.65 -6.53 7.55
C TRP A 290 18.66 -5.00 7.55
N TYR A 291 17.50 -4.41 7.38
CA TYR A 291 17.32 -2.98 7.55
C TYR A 291 16.69 -2.69 8.91
N GLY A 292 17.38 -1.89 9.71
CA GLY A 292 17.00 -1.58 11.09
C GLY A 292 16.40 -0.20 11.25
N GLY A 293 15.10 -0.06 11.04
CA GLY A 293 14.36 1.16 11.36
C GLY A 293 15.02 2.44 10.86
N ASN A 294 15.18 3.43 11.73
CA ASN A 294 15.88 4.69 11.43
C ASN A 294 17.42 4.55 11.49
N TRP A 295 17.95 3.34 11.59
CA TRP A 295 19.35 3.07 11.94
C TRP A 295 20.18 2.46 10.80
N GLY A 296 19.56 2.20 9.63
CA GLY A 296 20.25 1.82 8.42
C GLY A 296 20.29 0.32 8.11
N LEU A 297 21.04 -0.01 7.06
CA LEU A 297 21.29 -1.37 6.62
C LEU A 297 22.50 -1.95 7.38
N TRP A 298 22.33 -3.17 7.89
CA TRP A 298 23.35 -3.90 8.64
C TRP A 298 23.60 -5.26 8.03
N THR A 299 24.84 -5.73 8.15
CA THR A 299 25.25 -7.05 7.67
C THR A 299 26.27 -7.68 8.63
N ILE A 300 26.16 -8.98 8.80
CA ILE A 300 27.09 -9.81 9.58
C ILE A 300 27.38 -11.10 8.84
N ALA A 301 28.59 -11.63 8.97
CA ALA A 301 28.89 -12.96 8.46
C ALA A 301 28.05 -14.00 9.23
N GLN A 302 27.39 -14.89 8.53
CA GLN A 302 26.52 -15.93 9.08
C GLN A 302 27.24 -16.76 10.15
N ASN A 303 28.44 -17.24 9.83
CA ASN A 303 29.28 -18.01 10.75
C ASN A 303 29.61 -17.25 12.05
N THR A 304 29.81 -15.92 11.99
CA THR A 304 30.03 -15.09 13.19
C THR A 304 28.81 -15.04 14.06
N LEU A 305 27.62 -14.93 13.46
CA LEU A 305 26.36 -14.92 14.19
C LEU A 305 26.04 -16.28 14.79
N ASP A 306 26.26 -17.36 14.04
CA ASP A 306 25.98 -18.74 14.46
C ASP A 306 26.90 -19.24 15.61
N ASN A 307 28.08 -18.68 15.75
CA ASN A 307 29.04 -19.04 16.79
C ASN A 307 29.20 -17.98 17.88
N GLY A 308 28.31 -17.00 17.95
CA GLY A 308 28.33 -15.91 18.92
C GLY A 308 28.06 -16.36 20.37
N GLY A 309 27.30 -17.45 20.55
CA GLY A 309 26.92 -17.96 21.86
C GLY A 309 26.11 -16.92 22.67
N ASP A 310 26.48 -16.78 23.93
CA ASP A 310 25.89 -15.80 24.84
C ASP A 310 26.52 -14.41 24.77
N ASN A 311 27.55 -14.24 23.94
CA ASN A 311 28.22 -12.96 23.76
C ASN A 311 27.58 -12.19 22.61
N LYS A 312 27.49 -10.86 22.80
CA LYS A 312 27.10 -9.96 21.74
C LYS A 312 28.16 -9.92 20.66
N VAL A 313 27.76 -10.22 19.41
CA VAL A 313 28.62 -10.00 18.26
C VAL A 313 28.30 -8.68 17.57
N ASN A 314 29.31 -8.09 16.91
CA ASN A 314 29.11 -6.84 16.18
C ASN A 314 28.87 -7.13 14.70
N PRO A 315 28.01 -6.34 14.03
CA PRO A 315 27.88 -6.37 12.58
C PRO A 315 29.24 -6.14 11.90
N ALA A 316 29.44 -6.76 10.74
CA ALA A 316 30.63 -6.54 9.92
C ALA A 316 30.68 -5.09 9.43
N TRP A 317 29.53 -4.53 9.05
CA TRP A 317 29.36 -3.13 8.66
C TRP A 317 27.90 -2.67 8.84
N GLY A 318 27.72 -1.35 8.86
CA GLY A 318 26.43 -0.68 8.81
C GLY A 318 26.49 0.56 7.91
N LYS A 319 25.41 0.82 7.16
CA LYS A 319 25.27 1.95 6.25
C LYS A 319 24.03 2.77 6.59
N TRP A 320 24.09 4.07 6.27
CA TRP A 320 22.99 5.02 6.48
C TRP A 320 22.47 5.08 7.93
N ASN A 321 23.40 4.94 8.85
CA ASN A 321 23.07 5.00 10.28
C ASN A 321 23.12 6.47 10.76
N ASN A 322 22.11 6.90 11.49
CA ASN A 322 21.92 8.28 11.95
C ASN A 322 23.10 8.88 12.75
N ASN A 323 23.99 8.04 13.29
CA ASN A 323 25.07 8.50 14.15
C ASN A 323 26.37 8.81 13.41
N LYS A 324 26.50 8.43 12.14
CA LYS A 324 27.79 8.54 11.42
C LYS A 324 27.73 9.19 10.02
N GLU A 325 26.60 9.19 9.34
CA GLU A 325 26.52 9.60 7.94
C GLU A 325 25.49 10.70 7.64
N GLN A 326 25.05 11.49 8.58
CA GLN A 326 24.13 12.66 8.42
C GLN A 326 22.92 12.48 7.46
N THR A 327 22.68 11.30 6.94
CA THR A 327 21.55 10.98 6.10
C THR A 327 20.39 10.50 6.98
N TYR A 328 19.55 11.44 7.35
CA TYR A 328 18.38 11.18 8.15
C TYR A 328 17.38 10.34 7.33
N VAL A 329 17.39 9.03 7.53
CA VAL A 329 16.35 8.16 6.98
C VAL A 329 15.05 8.43 7.74
N LYS A 330 14.08 9.04 7.08
CA LYS A 330 12.80 9.42 7.71
C LYS A 330 12.00 8.21 8.19
N GLN A 331 12.10 7.09 7.49
CA GLN A 331 11.52 5.81 7.93
C GLN A 331 12.13 4.64 7.15
N ALA A 332 12.20 3.48 7.82
CA ALA A 332 12.58 2.24 7.17
C ALA A 332 11.49 1.75 6.22
N PRO A 333 11.88 1.15 5.10
CA PRO A 333 10.95 0.40 4.28
C PRO A 333 10.31 -0.73 5.12
N MET A 334 9.01 -0.89 5.00
CA MET A 334 8.29 -2.06 5.53
C MET A 334 8.28 -3.21 4.53
N GLY A 335 8.51 -2.90 3.25
CA GLY A 335 8.76 -3.88 2.21
C GLY A 335 10.14 -4.52 2.35
N GLY A 336 10.31 -5.71 1.76
CA GLY A 336 11.54 -6.48 1.86
C GLY A 336 12.71 -5.88 1.12
N ILE A 337 13.91 -6.20 1.60
CA ILE A 337 15.16 -6.11 0.83
C ILE A 337 15.30 -7.37 -0.03
N ALA A 338 16.15 -7.32 -1.04
CA ALA A 338 16.40 -8.42 -1.97
C ALA A 338 17.89 -8.69 -2.10
N ALA A 339 18.26 -9.93 -2.39
CA ALA A 339 19.62 -10.27 -2.78
C ALA A 339 19.73 -10.39 -4.30
N LEU A 340 20.86 -9.94 -4.84
CA LEU A 340 21.22 -10.11 -6.24
C LEU A 340 22.73 -10.19 -6.40
N THR A 341 23.20 -10.69 -7.53
CA THR A 341 24.62 -10.76 -7.84
C THR A 341 24.99 -9.68 -8.84
N LEU A 342 25.91 -8.78 -8.45
CA LEU A 342 26.47 -7.75 -9.33
C LEU A 342 27.98 -7.94 -9.44
N ASN A 343 28.50 -7.96 -10.68
CA ASN A 343 29.93 -8.18 -10.95
C ASN A 343 30.50 -9.41 -10.24
N GLY A 344 29.71 -10.48 -10.15
CA GLY A 344 30.11 -11.73 -9.49
C GLY A 344 30.07 -11.70 -7.96
N LYS A 345 29.61 -10.61 -7.35
CA LYS A 345 29.53 -10.45 -5.89
C LYS A 345 28.07 -10.39 -5.42
N PRO A 346 27.69 -11.11 -4.37
CA PRO A 346 26.39 -10.96 -3.73
C PRO A 346 26.21 -9.55 -3.15
N CYS A 347 25.07 -8.96 -3.47
CA CYS A 347 24.68 -7.63 -3.03
C CYS A 347 23.29 -7.67 -2.37
N VAL A 348 23.04 -6.72 -1.51
CA VAL A 348 21.75 -6.47 -0.90
C VAL A 348 21.16 -5.20 -1.49
N ALA A 349 19.98 -5.31 -2.10
CA ALA A 349 19.24 -4.20 -2.69
C ALA A 349 18.02 -3.83 -1.86
N GLY A 350 17.64 -2.56 -1.97
CA GLY A 350 16.45 -2.03 -1.32
C GLY A 350 16.12 -0.63 -1.79
N VAL A 351 15.11 -0.07 -1.20
CA VAL A 351 14.69 1.31 -1.40
C VAL A 351 14.66 2.03 -0.06
N LEU A 352 15.12 3.26 -0.02
CA LEU A 352 15.06 4.10 1.18
C LEU A 352 14.77 5.55 0.81
N THR A 353 14.26 6.31 1.77
CA THR A 353 14.04 7.76 1.63
C THR A 353 14.87 8.50 2.67
N ASP A 354 15.61 9.49 2.20
CA ASP A 354 16.35 10.42 3.04
C ASP A 354 15.87 11.87 2.86
N GLN A 355 16.70 12.84 3.22
CA GLN A 355 16.35 14.27 3.08
C GLN A 355 16.35 14.75 1.62
N VAL A 356 17.08 14.06 0.74
CA VAL A 356 17.21 14.43 -0.67
C VAL A 356 16.05 13.86 -1.49
N GLY A 357 15.65 12.62 -1.22
CA GLY A 357 14.60 11.93 -1.96
C GLY A 357 14.59 10.44 -1.71
N THR A 358 13.83 9.74 -2.54
CA THR A 358 13.79 8.29 -2.55
C THR A 358 14.89 7.75 -3.46
N ARG A 359 15.66 6.80 -2.95
CA ARG A 359 16.71 6.12 -3.73
C ARG A 359 16.56 4.60 -3.71
N VAL A 360 16.94 4.00 -4.82
CA VAL A 360 17.18 2.56 -4.94
C VAL A 360 18.67 2.32 -4.74
N TYR A 361 19.02 1.35 -3.92
CA TYR A 361 20.42 1.03 -3.60
C TYR A 361 20.72 -0.45 -3.80
N ALA A 362 22.03 -0.75 -4.03
CA ALA A 362 22.59 -2.08 -3.85
C ALA A 362 23.99 -1.96 -3.22
N VAL A 363 24.26 -2.82 -2.24
CA VAL A 363 25.50 -2.83 -1.44
C VAL A 363 26.08 -4.23 -1.44
N GLU A 364 27.40 -4.37 -1.69
CA GLU A 364 28.09 -5.65 -1.55
C GLU A 364 27.96 -6.19 -0.13
N ALA A 365 27.48 -7.42 0.02
CA ALA A 365 27.22 -8.02 1.33
C ALA A 365 28.49 -8.19 2.17
N ALA A 366 29.59 -8.61 1.55
CA ALA A 366 30.84 -8.85 2.24
C ALA A 366 31.55 -7.56 2.72
N THR A 367 31.52 -6.49 1.93
CA THR A 367 32.38 -5.31 2.13
C THR A 367 31.64 -4.05 2.56
N GLY A 368 30.35 -3.98 2.29
CA GLY A 368 29.57 -2.77 2.47
C GLY A 368 29.80 -1.71 1.37
N ASN A 369 30.46 -2.05 0.27
CA ASN A 369 30.64 -1.11 -0.84
C ASN A 369 29.31 -0.85 -1.54
N ILE A 370 28.97 0.43 -1.69
CA ILE A 370 27.75 0.85 -2.41
C ILE A 370 28.03 0.73 -3.91
N VAL A 371 27.28 -0.13 -4.59
CA VAL A 371 27.37 -0.35 -6.04
C VAL A 371 26.30 0.46 -6.77
N VAL A 372 25.07 0.49 -6.22
CA VAL A 372 23.96 1.28 -6.74
C VAL A 372 23.55 2.32 -5.73
N ASN A 373 23.36 3.56 -6.20
CA ASN A 373 22.90 4.70 -5.40
C ASN A 373 22.08 5.63 -6.30
N HIS A 374 20.93 5.11 -6.78
CA HIS A 374 20.10 5.78 -7.78
C HIS A 374 18.95 6.52 -7.13
N TYR A 375 18.99 7.85 -7.12
CA TYR A 375 17.84 8.67 -6.72
C TYR A 375 16.78 8.66 -7.82
N VAL A 376 15.53 8.40 -7.43
CA VAL A 376 14.39 8.46 -8.34
C VAL A 376 13.98 9.92 -8.50
N GLU A 377 14.26 10.49 -9.68
CA GLU A 377 14.20 11.94 -9.92
C GLU A 377 12.83 12.57 -9.65
N ASP A 378 11.74 11.85 -9.96
CA ASP A 378 10.37 12.33 -9.79
C ASP A 378 9.75 11.96 -8.43
N ASN A 379 10.52 11.38 -7.52
CA ASN A 379 10.01 10.95 -6.22
C ASN A 379 10.74 11.71 -5.10
N GLY A 380 10.04 12.64 -4.51
CA GLY A 380 10.57 13.47 -3.44
C GLY A 380 10.87 12.70 -2.14
N ALA A 381 11.23 13.43 -1.08
CA ALA A 381 11.54 12.90 0.24
C ALA A 381 10.27 12.46 0.99
N VAL A 382 9.58 11.45 0.49
CA VAL A 382 8.39 10.83 1.09
C VAL A 382 8.79 9.57 1.85
N GLN A 383 8.04 9.29 2.90
CA GLN A 383 8.21 8.08 3.66
C GLN A 383 7.86 6.85 2.80
N ASN A 384 8.87 6.22 2.19
CA ASN A 384 8.66 5.02 1.39
C ASN A 384 8.60 3.77 2.28
N GLN A 385 7.56 2.98 2.11
CA GLN A 385 7.35 1.70 2.82
C GLN A 385 7.43 0.50 1.87
N GLY A 386 7.53 0.74 0.56
CA GLY A 386 7.63 -0.31 -0.43
C GLY A 386 8.97 -1.06 -0.40
N GLY A 387 8.99 -2.24 -0.97
CA GLY A 387 10.19 -3.07 -1.09
C GLY A 387 10.63 -3.23 -2.54
N VAL A 388 11.47 -4.23 -2.77
CA VAL A 388 12.05 -4.51 -4.08
C VAL A 388 11.85 -5.97 -4.49
N ALA A 389 11.92 -6.21 -5.80
CA ALA A 389 12.05 -7.53 -6.42
C ALA A 389 13.12 -7.45 -7.53
N ILE A 390 13.62 -8.61 -7.95
CA ILE A 390 14.63 -8.72 -9.00
C ILE A 390 14.03 -9.47 -10.19
N THR A 391 14.21 -8.96 -11.41
CA THR A 391 13.76 -9.64 -12.63
C THR A 391 14.75 -10.75 -13.05
N SER A 392 14.37 -11.60 -14.01
CA SER A 392 15.24 -12.62 -14.60
C SER A 392 16.48 -12.03 -15.29
N GLU A 393 16.39 -10.78 -15.78
CA GLU A 393 17.51 -10.04 -16.35
C GLU A 393 18.43 -9.44 -15.29
N GLY A 394 18.03 -9.49 -14.01
CA GLY A 394 18.74 -8.89 -12.87
C GLY A 394 18.43 -7.41 -12.66
N TYR A 395 17.34 -6.88 -13.22
CA TYR A 395 16.89 -5.51 -12.94
C TYR A 395 16.27 -5.41 -11.55
N ILE A 396 16.44 -4.26 -10.91
CA ILE A 396 15.79 -3.96 -9.63
C ILE A 396 14.45 -3.28 -9.90
N VAL A 397 13.37 -3.88 -9.43
CA VAL A 397 12.03 -3.30 -9.41
C VAL A 397 11.78 -2.75 -8.02
N ALA A 398 11.58 -1.45 -7.88
CA ALA A 398 11.35 -0.79 -6.61
C ALA A 398 9.95 -0.19 -6.53
N ALA A 399 9.25 -0.45 -5.42
CA ALA A 399 7.97 0.15 -5.10
C ALA A 399 8.16 1.54 -4.48
N LEU A 400 7.32 2.48 -4.87
CA LEU A 400 7.41 3.90 -4.50
C LEU A 400 6.15 4.39 -3.80
N ALA A 401 6.32 5.22 -2.79
CA ALA A 401 5.26 6.05 -2.26
C ALA A 401 5.09 7.32 -3.12
N PHE A 402 3.92 7.91 -3.09
CA PHE A 402 3.65 9.17 -3.81
C PHE A 402 3.73 10.38 -2.87
N THR A 403 4.03 11.55 -3.44
CA THR A 403 3.91 12.84 -2.77
C THR A 403 2.52 13.42 -3.04
N THR A 404 1.84 13.94 -2.02
CA THR A 404 0.48 14.47 -2.15
C THR A 404 0.36 15.44 -3.32
N GLY A 405 -0.58 15.16 -4.22
CA GLY A 405 -0.85 15.98 -5.41
C GLY A 405 0.09 15.75 -6.60
N GLN A 406 0.96 14.73 -6.53
CA GLN A 406 1.87 14.37 -7.62
C GLN A 406 1.71 12.90 -8.01
N ASP A 407 2.01 12.61 -9.25
CA ASP A 407 1.92 11.29 -9.87
C ASP A 407 3.28 10.60 -9.80
N ASP A 408 3.79 10.41 -8.58
CA ASP A 408 5.15 9.96 -8.31
C ASP A 408 5.25 8.63 -7.53
N GLY A 409 4.11 8.03 -7.19
CA GLY A 409 4.04 6.66 -6.66
C GLY A 409 4.16 5.59 -7.76
N GLY A 410 3.91 4.33 -7.39
CA GLY A 410 3.95 3.19 -8.30
C GLY A 410 5.25 2.41 -8.23
N ILE A 411 5.86 2.12 -9.37
CA ILE A 411 7.09 1.35 -9.47
C ILE A 411 8.11 2.02 -10.39
N VAL A 412 9.39 1.75 -10.14
CA VAL A 412 10.50 2.03 -11.06
C VAL A 412 11.34 0.78 -11.28
N VAL A 413 11.80 0.58 -12.51
CA VAL A 413 12.70 -0.52 -12.91
C VAL A 413 14.03 0.08 -13.35
N ILE A 414 15.12 -0.34 -12.73
CA ILE A 414 16.48 0.12 -13.07
C ILE A 414 17.38 -1.05 -13.43
N ASP A 415 18.33 -0.80 -14.32
CA ASP A 415 19.39 -1.77 -14.65
C ASP A 415 20.63 -1.49 -13.78
N PRO A 416 20.87 -2.27 -12.71
CA PRO A 416 21.99 -2.05 -11.80
C PRO A 416 23.37 -2.30 -12.45
N LYS A 417 23.42 -3.04 -13.57
CA LYS A 417 24.67 -3.31 -14.30
C LYS A 417 25.21 -2.07 -15.02
N THR A 418 24.37 -1.05 -15.18
CA THR A 418 24.74 0.24 -15.81
C THR A 418 25.19 1.29 -14.80
N ALA A 419 25.34 0.92 -13.53
CA ALA A 419 25.73 1.86 -12.48
C ALA A 419 27.04 2.56 -12.82
N GLY A 420 27.00 3.89 -12.89
CA GLY A 420 28.20 4.73 -13.04
C GLY A 420 28.99 4.82 -11.74
N ALA A 421 30.08 5.57 -11.76
CA ALA A 421 30.92 5.82 -10.57
C ALA A 421 30.14 6.52 -9.42
N ASP A 422 29.08 7.23 -9.75
CA ASP A 422 28.16 7.89 -8.81
C ASP A 422 27.02 6.95 -8.33
N GLY A 423 26.96 5.72 -8.83
CA GLY A 423 25.93 4.73 -8.54
C GLY A 423 24.61 4.95 -9.28
N LYS A 424 24.52 5.94 -10.19
CA LYS A 424 23.33 6.13 -11.04
C LYS A 424 23.21 5.01 -12.07
N CYS A 425 21.98 4.55 -12.28
CA CYS A 425 21.64 3.47 -13.21
C CYS A 425 20.74 3.98 -14.33
N LYS A 426 20.70 3.23 -15.44
CA LYS A 426 19.69 3.41 -16.47
C LYS A 426 18.32 3.00 -15.92
N VAL A 427 17.34 3.86 -16.08
CA VAL A 427 15.92 3.53 -15.86
C VAL A 427 15.41 2.77 -17.09
N ILE A 428 14.90 1.56 -16.87
CA ILE A 428 14.29 0.70 -17.89
C ILE A 428 12.86 1.11 -18.14
N GLY A 429 12.11 1.37 -17.06
CA GLY A 429 10.73 1.80 -17.13
C GLY A 429 10.23 2.35 -15.80
N ARG A 430 9.12 3.06 -15.86
CA ARG A 430 8.40 3.55 -14.70
C ARG A 430 6.91 3.51 -14.95
N TYR A 431 6.13 3.00 -14.00
CA TYR A 431 4.69 3.11 -13.98
C TYR A 431 4.27 3.99 -12.82
N LYS A 432 3.67 5.14 -13.13
CA LYS A 432 3.28 6.15 -12.15
C LYS A 432 1.82 5.98 -11.73
N VAL A 433 1.56 6.12 -10.44
CA VAL A 433 0.23 6.19 -9.85
C VAL A 433 0.20 7.25 -8.76
N GLN A 434 -0.97 7.85 -8.52
CA GLN A 434 -1.19 8.76 -7.39
C GLN A 434 -1.51 7.99 -6.10
N GLU A 435 -0.83 6.87 -5.91
CA GLU A 435 -1.09 5.95 -4.82
C GLU A 435 0.21 5.39 -4.28
N LYS A 436 0.17 4.97 -3.02
CA LYS A 436 1.31 4.33 -2.38
C LYS A 436 1.31 2.83 -2.62
N VAL A 437 2.43 2.32 -3.08
CA VAL A 437 2.73 0.89 -3.11
C VAL A 437 3.52 0.55 -1.84
N ALA A 438 2.85 -0.06 -0.85
CA ALA A 438 3.44 -0.32 0.47
C ALA A 438 4.15 -1.67 0.56
N GLY A 439 3.68 -2.70 -0.16
CA GLY A 439 4.32 -4.02 -0.25
C GLY A 439 5.45 -4.07 -1.28
N SER A 440 6.17 -5.19 -1.29
CA SER A 440 7.11 -5.48 -2.38
C SER A 440 6.34 -5.91 -3.63
N PRO A 441 6.79 -5.51 -4.82
CA PRO A 441 6.29 -6.07 -6.07
C PRO A 441 6.72 -7.54 -6.21
N ALA A 442 6.06 -8.27 -7.13
CA ALA A 442 6.48 -9.59 -7.56
C ALA A 442 6.65 -9.62 -9.08
N VAL A 443 7.57 -10.44 -9.56
CA VAL A 443 7.84 -10.61 -10.99
C VAL A 443 7.47 -12.03 -11.40
N ASP A 444 6.64 -12.17 -12.45
CA ASP A 444 6.25 -13.47 -12.98
C ASP A 444 7.25 -14.04 -14.02
N ALA A 445 7.04 -15.28 -14.42
CA ALA A 445 7.90 -15.98 -15.37
C ALA A 445 7.96 -15.33 -16.77
N ALA A 446 7.02 -14.46 -17.12
CA ALA A 446 7.03 -13.69 -18.35
C ALA A 446 7.73 -12.32 -18.20
N GLY A 447 8.16 -11.99 -16.98
CA GLY A 447 8.78 -10.70 -16.65
C GLY A 447 7.77 -9.61 -16.34
N ASN A 448 6.47 -9.94 -16.19
CA ASN A 448 5.48 -8.96 -15.78
C ASN A 448 5.61 -8.66 -14.29
N ILE A 449 5.31 -7.43 -13.92
CA ILE A 449 5.47 -6.90 -12.57
C ILE A 449 4.10 -6.69 -11.96
N HIS A 450 3.86 -7.33 -10.83
CA HIS A 450 2.61 -7.35 -10.08
C HIS A 450 2.75 -6.53 -8.80
N PHE A 451 1.82 -5.64 -8.51
CA PHE A 451 1.83 -4.85 -7.28
C PHE A 451 0.43 -4.39 -6.86
N GLY A 452 0.25 -4.16 -5.56
CA GLY A 452 -0.98 -3.65 -4.97
C GLY A 452 -0.78 -2.25 -4.37
N THR A 453 -1.86 -1.47 -4.25
CA THR A 453 -1.84 -0.11 -3.69
C THR A 453 -2.65 0.00 -2.40
N GLU A 454 -2.43 1.06 -1.64
CA GLU A 454 -3.17 1.34 -0.42
C GLU A 454 -4.69 1.50 -0.63
N SER A 455 -5.12 1.92 -1.81
CA SER A 455 -6.56 2.04 -2.14
C SER A 455 -7.21 0.72 -2.59
N GLY A 456 -6.45 -0.38 -2.62
CA GLY A 456 -6.98 -1.69 -2.99
C GLY A 456 -6.90 -2.03 -4.47
N GLN A 457 -6.21 -1.22 -5.25
CA GLN A 457 -6.00 -1.51 -6.66
C GLN A 457 -4.84 -2.48 -6.84
N TYR A 458 -5.04 -3.46 -7.69
CA TYR A 458 -4.03 -4.41 -8.13
C TYR A 458 -3.65 -4.11 -9.59
N TYR A 459 -2.35 -4.05 -9.83
CA TYR A 459 -1.79 -3.74 -11.14
C TYR A 459 -0.87 -4.85 -11.63
N VAL A 460 -0.88 -5.07 -12.94
CA VAL A 460 0.17 -5.80 -13.64
C VAL A 460 0.66 -4.94 -14.80
N VAL A 461 1.97 -4.76 -14.87
CA VAL A 461 2.63 -4.10 -16.00
C VAL A 461 3.65 -5.05 -16.63
N ASP A 462 3.94 -4.86 -17.92
CA ASP A 462 5.00 -5.61 -18.58
C ASP A 462 6.39 -5.13 -18.11
N LYS A 463 7.46 -5.80 -18.56
CA LYS A 463 8.86 -5.45 -18.24
C LYS A 463 9.26 -4.03 -18.67
N ASN A 464 8.52 -3.38 -19.56
CA ASN A 464 8.72 -2.00 -19.99
C ASN A 464 7.81 -1.02 -19.25
N CYS A 465 7.09 -1.49 -18.23
CA CYS A 465 6.12 -0.74 -17.46
C CYS A 465 4.86 -0.30 -18.24
N ASN A 466 4.46 -1.01 -19.30
CA ASN A 466 3.16 -0.80 -19.94
C ASN A 466 2.08 -1.55 -19.16
N LEU A 467 0.94 -0.91 -18.93
CA LEU A 467 -0.17 -1.50 -18.20
C LEU A 467 -0.78 -2.70 -18.96
N LEU A 468 -0.83 -3.85 -18.29
CA LEU A 468 -1.50 -5.05 -18.77
C LEU A 468 -2.85 -5.26 -18.09
N LEU A 469 -2.93 -4.99 -16.79
CA LEU A 469 -4.12 -5.21 -15.98
C LEU A 469 -4.19 -4.21 -14.83
N LYS A 470 -5.40 -3.68 -14.60
CA LYS A 470 -5.80 -3.00 -13.36
C LYS A 470 -7.10 -3.62 -12.87
N ALA A 471 -7.18 -3.99 -11.59
CA ALA A 471 -8.38 -4.54 -10.97
C ALA A 471 -8.53 -4.05 -9.53
N ASP A 472 -9.78 -3.90 -9.07
CA ASP A 472 -10.10 -3.61 -7.68
C ASP A 472 -10.25 -4.92 -6.89
N ILE A 473 -9.54 -5.04 -5.76
CA ILE A 473 -9.57 -6.26 -4.94
C ILE A 473 -10.87 -6.36 -4.14
N ALA A 474 -11.46 -5.25 -3.69
CA ALA A 474 -12.74 -5.31 -3.00
C ALA A 474 -13.85 -5.81 -3.94
N ASP A 475 -13.91 -5.29 -5.16
CA ASP A 475 -14.85 -5.77 -6.19
C ASP A 475 -14.63 -7.25 -6.50
N ALA A 476 -13.39 -7.69 -6.62
CA ALA A 476 -13.05 -9.09 -6.88
C ALA A 476 -13.51 -10.01 -5.73
N VAL A 477 -13.24 -9.64 -4.47
CA VAL A 477 -13.67 -10.38 -3.28
C VAL A 477 -15.18 -10.41 -3.17
N MET A 478 -15.85 -9.26 -3.34
CA MET A 478 -17.31 -9.15 -3.26
C MET A 478 -17.99 -9.94 -4.38
N SER A 479 -17.42 -10.02 -5.57
CA SER A 479 -17.95 -10.85 -6.66
C SER A 479 -17.89 -12.35 -6.33
N LYS A 480 -16.94 -12.78 -5.50
CA LYS A 480 -16.76 -14.17 -5.10
C LYS A 480 -17.60 -14.58 -3.89
N ASP A 481 -17.59 -13.77 -2.85
CA ASP A 481 -18.31 -14.06 -1.59
C ASP A 481 -18.78 -12.79 -0.87
N ALA A 482 -19.78 -12.13 -1.46
CA ALA A 482 -20.38 -10.93 -0.88
C ALA A 482 -20.97 -11.12 0.51
N LYS A 483 -21.40 -12.35 0.84
CA LYS A 483 -22.01 -12.63 2.14
C LYS A 483 -21.00 -12.62 3.27
N THR A 484 -19.86 -13.28 3.07
CA THR A 484 -18.78 -13.35 4.07
C THR A 484 -18.10 -11.99 4.25
N PHE A 485 -17.98 -11.21 3.17
CA PHE A 485 -17.34 -9.91 3.17
C PHE A 485 -18.33 -8.73 3.09
N GLU A 486 -19.52 -8.91 3.66
CA GLU A 486 -20.54 -7.86 3.69
C GLU A 486 -19.98 -6.54 4.24
N GLY A 487 -20.18 -5.47 3.48
CA GLY A 487 -19.72 -4.13 3.84
C GLY A 487 -18.30 -3.79 3.39
N LEU A 488 -17.54 -4.70 2.77
CA LEU A 488 -16.25 -4.39 2.18
C LEU A 488 -16.42 -3.42 0.99
N ARG A 489 -15.87 -2.22 1.11
CA ARG A 489 -15.87 -1.20 0.05
C ARG A 489 -14.50 -0.94 -0.52
N MET A 490 -13.48 -1.02 0.31
CA MET A 490 -12.10 -0.82 -0.07
C MET A 490 -11.20 -1.80 0.66
N ALA A 491 -10.50 -2.64 -0.10
CA ALA A 491 -9.59 -3.66 0.38
C ALA A 491 -8.16 -3.11 0.42
N LYS A 492 -7.77 -2.41 1.50
CA LYS A 492 -6.45 -1.81 1.64
C LYS A 492 -5.35 -2.86 1.54
N ILE A 493 -4.40 -2.69 0.60
CA ILE A 493 -3.29 -3.61 0.39
C ILE A 493 -2.01 -2.99 0.94
N TRP A 494 -1.49 -3.58 2.00
CA TRP A 494 -0.16 -3.30 2.54
C TRP A 494 0.77 -4.50 2.45
N SER A 495 0.21 -5.67 2.20
CA SER A 495 0.96 -6.89 1.97
C SER A 495 1.72 -6.82 0.65
N SER A 496 2.77 -7.61 0.55
CA SER A 496 3.42 -7.88 -0.72
C SER A 496 2.60 -8.85 -1.57
N VAL A 497 2.83 -8.84 -2.88
CA VAL A 497 2.24 -9.80 -3.79
C VAL A 497 3.05 -11.10 -3.74
N VAL A 498 2.38 -12.23 -3.65
CA VAL A 498 3.00 -13.57 -3.68
C VAL A 498 2.50 -14.33 -4.90
N ILE A 499 3.41 -14.92 -5.66
CA ILE A 499 3.12 -15.74 -6.84
C ILE A 499 3.48 -17.18 -6.50
N GLY A 500 2.50 -18.07 -6.57
CA GLY A 500 2.68 -19.52 -6.46
C GLY A 500 3.34 -20.13 -7.71
N ASP A 501 3.94 -21.30 -7.55
CA ASP A 501 4.63 -22.00 -8.66
C ASP A 501 3.70 -22.35 -9.82
N ASP A 502 2.39 -22.39 -9.56
CA ASP A 502 1.30 -22.66 -10.51
C ASP A 502 0.68 -21.36 -11.11
N GLY A 503 1.24 -20.20 -10.79
CA GLY A 503 0.78 -18.90 -11.26
C GLY A 503 -0.46 -18.34 -10.53
N ILE A 504 -0.86 -18.94 -9.42
CA ILE A 504 -1.86 -18.34 -8.53
C ILE A 504 -1.20 -17.18 -7.78
N VAL A 505 -1.90 -16.06 -7.73
CA VAL A 505 -1.47 -14.86 -7.01
C VAL A 505 -2.23 -14.77 -5.69
N TYR A 506 -1.50 -14.47 -4.63
CA TYR A 506 -2.03 -14.32 -3.28
C TYR A 506 -1.75 -12.93 -2.74
N ILE A 507 -2.76 -12.28 -2.16
CA ILE A 507 -2.67 -10.97 -1.53
C ILE A 507 -3.50 -11.00 -0.25
N SER A 508 -2.97 -10.49 0.86
CA SER A 508 -3.80 -10.17 2.02
C SER A 508 -4.20 -8.70 1.99
N PHE A 509 -5.39 -8.42 2.49
CA PHE A 509 -5.96 -7.09 2.53
C PHE A 509 -6.66 -6.82 3.86
N THR A 510 -6.91 -5.55 4.15
CA THR A 510 -7.66 -5.10 5.32
C THR A 510 -8.84 -4.26 4.87
N ASP A 511 -10.01 -4.47 5.48
CA ASP A 511 -11.12 -3.54 5.35
C ASP A 511 -10.68 -2.14 5.81
N SER A 512 -10.74 -1.19 4.91
CA SER A 512 -10.25 0.16 5.13
C SER A 512 -11.17 1.01 6.01
N ASP A 513 -12.48 0.73 5.97
CA ASP A 513 -13.50 1.57 6.61
C ASP A 513 -13.57 1.29 8.11
N THR A 514 -13.81 0.05 8.49
CA THR A 514 -14.02 -0.32 9.89
C THR A 514 -12.77 -0.84 10.57
N ARG A 515 -11.83 -1.39 9.80
CA ARG A 515 -10.61 -2.06 10.26
C ARG A 515 -10.90 -3.21 11.23
N THR A 516 -12.07 -3.83 11.09
CA THR A 516 -12.52 -4.91 11.99
C THR A 516 -12.15 -6.28 11.49
N PHE A 517 -11.95 -6.41 10.17
CA PHE A 517 -11.56 -7.67 9.57
C PHE A 517 -10.49 -7.47 8.49
N SER A 518 -9.92 -8.57 8.08
CA SER A 518 -8.95 -8.71 6.99
C SER A 518 -9.34 -9.90 6.13
N GLY A 519 -8.68 -10.06 5.02
CA GLY A 519 -8.85 -11.23 4.17
C GLY A 519 -7.59 -11.58 3.42
N VAL A 520 -7.60 -12.76 2.84
CA VAL A 520 -6.64 -13.22 1.85
C VAL A 520 -7.41 -13.66 0.62
N ILE A 521 -6.92 -13.29 -0.55
CA ILE A 521 -7.51 -13.66 -1.84
C ILE A 521 -6.50 -14.45 -2.67
N ALA A 522 -6.96 -15.52 -3.31
CA ALA A 522 -6.21 -16.30 -4.29
C ALA A 522 -6.89 -16.20 -5.66
N PHE A 523 -6.14 -15.80 -6.67
CA PHE A 523 -6.70 -15.54 -8.00
C PHE A 523 -5.67 -15.79 -9.11
N ARG A 524 -6.17 -15.93 -10.34
CA ARG A 524 -5.37 -15.95 -11.56
C ARG A 524 -5.67 -14.68 -12.38
N PRO A 525 -4.68 -13.83 -12.64
CA PRO A 525 -4.86 -12.71 -13.55
C PRO A 525 -4.98 -13.19 -14.99
N TYR A 526 -5.86 -12.59 -15.79
CA TYR A 526 -6.03 -12.88 -17.22
C TYR A 526 -6.14 -11.59 -18.03
N ASP A 527 -5.71 -11.65 -19.30
CA ASP A 527 -5.79 -10.54 -20.23
C ASP A 527 -7.17 -10.42 -20.91
N LYS A 528 -7.33 -9.46 -21.83
CA LYS A 528 -8.56 -9.26 -22.62
C LYS A 528 -9.01 -10.48 -23.46
N SER A 529 -8.08 -11.39 -23.74
CA SER A 529 -8.33 -12.60 -24.52
C SER A 529 -8.54 -13.83 -23.63
N ASP A 530 -8.83 -13.62 -22.34
CA ASP A 530 -8.98 -14.65 -21.30
C ASP A 530 -7.72 -15.52 -21.08
N ASN A 531 -6.56 -15.06 -21.57
CA ASN A 531 -5.31 -15.77 -21.34
C ASN A 531 -4.80 -15.50 -19.92
N LYS A 532 -4.64 -16.55 -19.14
CA LYS A 532 -3.96 -16.53 -17.85
C LYS A 532 -2.45 -16.40 -18.10
N PHE A 533 -1.93 -15.20 -18.00
CA PHE A 533 -0.55 -14.92 -18.41
C PHE A 533 0.47 -15.23 -17.31
N CYS A 534 0.09 -15.18 -16.02
CA CYS A 534 0.97 -15.56 -14.91
C CYS A 534 1.12 -17.08 -14.85
N LYS A 535 2.34 -17.61 -15.05
CA LYS A 535 2.65 -19.04 -15.08
C LYS A 535 3.48 -19.51 -13.88
N GLY A 536 3.83 -18.61 -13.00
CA GLY A 536 4.68 -18.81 -11.83
C GLY A 536 5.61 -17.61 -11.63
N PRO A 537 6.46 -17.63 -10.61
CA PRO A 537 7.43 -16.59 -10.36
C PRO A 537 8.54 -16.57 -11.42
N ALA A 538 9.20 -15.42 -11.57
CA ALA A 538 10.37 -15.30 -12.43
C ALA A 538 11.51 -16.20 -11.95
N ALA A 539 12.24 -16.80 -12.89
CA ALA A 539 13.51 -17.48 -12.60
C ALA A 539 14.59 -16.42 -12.34
N SER A 540 14.58 -15.82 -11.17
CA SER A 540 15.49 -14.75 -10.75
C SER A 540 16.01 -14.99 -9.34
N GLU A 541 17.04 -14.25 -8.94
CA GLU A 541 17.63 -14.38 -7.60
C GLU A 541 16.70 -13.89 -6.48
N TRP A 542 15.63 -13.09 -6.80
CA TRP A 542 14.68 -12.58 -5.81
C TRP A 542 13.38 -12.09 -6.46
N PRO A 543 12.52 -12.99 -6.97
CA PRO A 543 11.35 -12.60 -7.78
C PRO A 543 10.25 -11.88 -7.00
N MET A 544 10.22 -12.01 -5.68
CA MET A 544 9.18 -11.45 -4.81
C MET A 544 9.69 -11.25 -3.38
N PHE A 545 8.85 -10.69 -2.54
CA PHE A 545 9.08 -10.57 -1.10
C PHE A 545 9.48 -11.91 -0.48
N GLY A 546 10.55 -11.87 0.33
CA GLY A 546 11.03 -13.08 1.01
C GLY A 546 11.67 -14.11 0.09
N HIS A 547 12.02 -13.77 -1.15
CA HIS A 547 12.60 -14.61 -2.19
C HIS A 547 11.59 -15.51 -2.89
N ASP A 548 10.82 -16.30 -2.17
CA ASP A 548 9.86 -17.28 -2.69
C ASP A 548 8.50 -17.23 -1.96
N ARG A 549 7.54 -18.01 -2.41
CA ARG A 549 6.18 -18.09 -1.83
C ARG A 549 6.15 -18.53 -0.36
N ARG A 550 7.22 -19.15 0.12
CA ARG A 550 7.38 -19.59 1.52
C ARG A 550 8.08 -18.55 2.39
N HIS A 551 8.61 -17.50 1.79
CA HIS A 551 9.41 -16.44 2.43
C HIS A 551 10.65 -16.98 3.13
N THR A 552 11.43 -17.79 2.43
CA THR A 552 12.67 -18.36 2.99
C THR A 552 13.73 -17.32 3.26
N ASN A 553 13.65 -16.15 2.62
CA ASN A 553 14.63 -15.05 2.71
C ASN A 553 16.07 -15.50 2.46
N ARG A 554 16.26 -16.47 1.59
CA ARG A 554 17.54 -17.07 1.27
C ARG A 554 17.82 -16.97 -0.23
N GLN A 555 18.96 -16.37 -0.58
CA GLN A 555 19.50 -16.39 -1.95
C GLN A 555 20.03 -17.80 -2.25
N ILE A 556 19.63 -18.36 -3.37
CA ILE A 556 20.04 -19.70 -3.82
C ILE A 556 21.16 -19.59 -4.86
#